data_311ec2e6255963e5a0392de7f0c08919
#
_entry.id   311ec2e6255963e5a0392de7f0c08919
#
_cell.length_a   1.000
_cell.length_b   1.000
_cell.length_c   1.000
_cell.angle_alpha   90.00
_cell.angle_beta   90.00
_cell.angle_gamma   90.00
#
_symmetry.space_group_name_H-M   'P 1'
#
loop_
_entity.id
_entity.type
_entity.pdbx_description
1 polymer ?
#
loop_
_entity_poly.entity_id
_entity_poly.type
_entity_poly.pdbx_seq_one_letter_code
_entity_poly.pdbx_strand_id
1 'polypeptide(L)'
;MLNDQAGALGSTIAADERVDLYPSEERNPGLRVEIDRLNRVIYANINNGAYKAGFSANQQVYESAFKKYFSTLQDLEEEMAVDGRPFLTGVNLTEADVRLFPTLFRHDPVYFLRMKLNGARMLDFPNLWRWICRVYGIPGVSESGSLTHCLQG
;
A
#
# COMPACT_ATOMS: atom_id res chain seq x y z
N MET A 1 15.73 0.79 7.58
CA MET A 1 15.99 -0.67 7.50
C MET A 1 16.17 -1.16 6.06
N LEU A 2 15.18 -1.08 5.15
CA LEU A 2 15.38 -1.50 3.76
C LEU A 2 16.43 -0.66 3.02
N ASN A 3 16.41 0.67 3.21
CA ASN A 3 17.40 1.57 2.62
C ASN A 3 18.83 1.22 3.00
N ASP A 4 19.07 0.94 4.28
CA ASP A 4 20.42 0.74 4.82
C ASP A 4 20.98 -0.64 4.45
N GLN A 5 20.10 -1.60 4.19
CA GLN A 5 20.44 -2.98 3.88
C GLN A 5 20.43 -3.32 2.39
N ALA A 6 20.06 -2.38 1.52
CA ALA A 6 19.91 -2.65 0.09
C ALA A 6 21.19 -3.21 -0.56
N GLY A 7 22.37 -2.74 -0.15
CA GLY A 7 23.65 -3.28 -0.61
C GLY A 7 23.88 -4.74 -0.16
N ALA A 8 23.55 -5.06 1.10
CA ALA A 8 23.65 -6.42 1.64
C ALA A 8 22.63 -7.37 0.99
N LEU A 9 21.53 -6.84 0.48
CA LEU A 9 20.51 -7.58 -0.27
C LEU A 9 20.80 -7.68 -1.78
N GLY A 10 22.00 -7.28 -2.21
CA GLY A 10 22.47 -7.45 -3.58
C GLY A 10 22.10 -6.32 -4.55
N SER A 11 21.69 -5.15 -4.04
CA SER A 11 21.48 -3.98 -4.91
C SER A 11 22.76 -3.53 -5.57
N THR A 12 22.75 -3.41 -6.90
CA THR A 12 23.86 -2.88 -7.71
C THR A 12 23.80 -1.35 -7.86
N ILE A 13 22.73 -0.71 -7.41
CA ILE A 13 22.54 0.74 -7.47
C ILE A 13 23.46 1.40 -6.42
N ALA A 14 24.18 2.44 -6.80
CA ALA A 14 25.02 3.21 -5.89
C ALA A 14 24.19 3.83 -4.74
N ALA A 15 24.78 3.97 -3.56
CA ALA A 15 24.05 4.38 -2.36
C ALA A 15 23.42 5.77 -2.47
N ASP A 16 24.07 6.67 -3.19
CA ASP A 16 23.62 8.04 -3.49
C ASP A 16 22.52 8.11 -4.56
N GLU A 17 22.40 7.08 -5.39
CA GLU A 17 21.35 6.96 -6.41
C GLU A 17 20.10 6.23 -5.91
N ARG A 18 20.14 5.65 -4.70
CA ARG A 18 18.99 4.92 -4.13
C ARG A 18 17.91 5.87 -3.66
N VAL A 19 16.66 5.52 -3.94
CA VAL A 19 15.51 6.23 -3.39
C VAL A 19 15.50 6.08 -1.88
N ASP A 20 15.49 7.19 -1.15
CA ASP A 20 15.34 7.20 0.31
C ASP A 20 13.86 7.03 0.67
N LEU A 21 13.44 5.79 0.86
CA LEU A 21 12.05 5.43 1.16
C LEU A 21 11.61 5.82 2.57
N TYR A 22 12.56 6.08 3.47
CA TYR A 22 12.30 6.40 4.87
C TYR A 22 13.37 7.36 5.39
N PRO A 23 13.31 8.64 4.97
CA PRO A 23 14.31 9.65 5.29
C PRO A 23 14.44 9.86 6.80
N SER A 24 15.66 10.23 7.23
CA SER A 24 15.91 10.55 8.63
C SER A 24 15.15 11.82 9.02
N GLU A 25 14.81 11.93 10.32
CA GLU A 25 14.13 13.10 10.89
C GLU A 25 14.90 14.40 10.64
N GLU A 26 16.23 14.31 10.59
CA GLU A 26 17.13 15.45 10.32
C GLU A 26 17.00 15.94 8.86
N ARG A 27 16.74 15.03 7.90
CA ARG A 27 16.59 15.39 6.48
C ARG A 27 15.20 15.92 6.17
N ASN A 28 14.16 15.34 6.78
CA ASN A 28 12.78 15.76 6.56
C ASN A 28 11.91 15.43 7.79
N PRO A 29 11.86 16.32 8.80
CA PRO A 29 11.21 16.03 10.08
C PRO A 29 9.72 15.69 9.96
N GLY A 30 8.98 16.36 9.09
CA GLY A 30 7.54 16.13 8.94
C GLY A 30 7.20 14.85 8.20
N LEU A 31 8.02 14.46 7.23
CA LEU A 31 7.76 13.33 6.35
C LEU A 31 7.81 12.00 7.09
N ARG A 32 8.76 11.83 8.00
CA ARG A 32 8.89 10.60 8.78
C ARG A 32 7.68 10.35 9.67
N VAL A 33 7.20 11.39 10.34
CA VAL A 33 5.99 11.32 11.17
C VAL A 33 4.79 10.90 10.34
N GLU A 34 4.66 11.44 9.13
CA GLU A 34 3.58 11.12 8.22
C GLU A 34 3.68 9.67 7.68
N ILE A 35 4.87 9.21 7.30
CA ILE A 35 5.12 7.81 6.93
C ILE A 35 4.70 6.87 8.06
N ASP A 36 5.08 7.18 9.30
CA ASP A 36 4.73 6.36 10.46
C ASP A 36 3.23 6.36 10.75
N ARG A 37 2.55 7.51 10.57
CA ARG A 37 1.09 7.61 10.66
C ARG A 37 0.42 6.67 9.64
N LEU A 38 0.80 6.80 8.39
CA LEU A 38 0.26 5.99 7.29
C LEU A 38 0.55 4.51 7.50
N ASN A 39 1.78 4.14 7.83
CA ASN A 39 2.19 2.76 8.08
C ASN A 39 1.33 2.09 9.17
N ARG A 40 1.03 2.80 10.26
CA ARG A 40 0.16 2.27 11.33
C ARG A 40 -1.26 2.01 10.84
N VAL A 41 -1.84 2.96 10.12
CA VAL A 41 -3.21 2.86 9.61
C VAL A 41 -3.31 1.78 8.53
N ILE A 42 -2.41 1.80 7.55
CA ILE A 42 -2.33 0.82 6.47
C ILE A 42 -2.18 -0.59 7.04
N TYR A 43 -1.24 -0.80 7.94
CA TYR A 43 -1.01 -2.11 8.54
C TYR A 43 -2.24 -2.61 9.31
N ALA A 44 -2.82 -1.77 10.18
CA ALA A 44 -3.91 -2.17 11.06
C ALA A 44 -5.22 -2.43 10.31
N ASN A 45 -5.57 -1.55 9.36
CA ASN A 45 -6.90 -1.53 8.73
C ASN A 45 -6.92 -2.17 7.35
N ILE A 46 -5.82 -2.11 6.60
CA ILE A 46 -5.75 -2.65 5.23
C ILE A 46 -5.00 -3.97 5.21
N ASN A 47 -3.70 -4.00 5.51
CA ASN A 47 -2.91 -5.23 5.38
C ASN A 47 -3.44 -6.33 6.31
N ASN A 48 -3.47 -6.08 7.62
CA ASN A 48 -4.05 -6.98 8.61
C ASN A 48 -5.59 -7.02 8.56
N GLY A 49 -6.21 -5.89 8.19
CA GLY A 49 -7.67 -5.77 8.08
C GLY A 49 -8.25 -6.78 7.10
N ALA A 50 -7.61 -6.97 5.94
CA ALA A 50 -8.00 -7.96 4.95
C ALA A 50 -8.02 -9.38 5.52
N TYR A 51 -6.98 -9.76 6.25
CA TYR A 51 -6.90 -11.09 6.89
C TYR A 51 -7.88 -11.24 8.05
N LYS A 52 -8.09 -10.19 8.85
CA LYS A 52 -9.12 -10.19 9.91
C LYS A 52 -10.51 -10.39 9.35
N ALA A 53 -10.85 -9.73 8.24
CA ALA A 53 -12.12 -9.96 7.56
C ALA A 53 -12.21 -11.39 7.02
N GLY A 54 -11.22 -11.81 6.21
CA GLY A 54 -11.27 -13.08 5.49
C GLY A 54 -11.30 -14.32 6.37
N PHE A 55 -10.56 -14.32 7.46
CA PHE A 55 -10.44 -15.47 8.38
C PHE A 55 -11.34 -15.39 9.60
N SER A 56 -12.18 -14.36 9.73
CA SER A 56 -13.08 -14.25 10.86
C SER A 56 -14.18 -15.30 10.79
N ALA A 57 -14.34 -16.06 11.88
CA ALA A 57 -15.51 -16.92 12.12
C ALA A 57 -16.68 -16.16 12.78
N ASN A 58 -16.47 -14.92 13.20
CA ASN A 58 -17.46 -14.10 13.88
C ASN A 58 -17.95 -12.96 12.96
N GLN A 59 -19.27 -12.88 12.76
CA GLN A 59 -19.89 -11.90 11.87
C GLN A 59 -19.57 -10.44 12.29
N GLN A 60 -19.62 -10.11 13.57
CA GLN A 60 -19.36 -8.75 14.06
C GLN A 60 -17.90 -8.34 13.83
N VAL A 61 -16.96 -9.29 14.01
CA VAL A 61 -15.53 -9.04 13.74
C VAL A 61 -15.31 -8.80 12.24
N TYR A 62 -15.94 -9.62 11.39
CA TYR A 62 -15.93 -9.43 9.94
C TYR A 62 -16.43 -8.04 9.55
N GLU A 63 -17.64 -7.69 9.99
CA GLU A 63 -18.26 -6.39 9.65
C GLU A 63 -17.41 -5.19 10.12
N SER A 64 -16.85 -5.29 11.33
CA SER A 64 -15.95 -4.25 11.84
C SER A 64 -14.68 -4.12 11.00
N ALA A 65 -14.04 -5.23 10.64
CA ALA A 65 -12.86 -5.23 9.80
C ALA A 65 -13.18 -4.73 8.38
N PHE A 66 -14.28 -5.17 7.79
CA PHE A 66 -14.78 -4.73 6.49
C PHE A 66 -15.01 -3.22 6.45
N LYS A 67 -15.75 -2.68 7.41
CA LYS A 67 -16.01 -1.23 7.50
C LYS A 67 -14.71 -0.43 7.63
N LYS A 68 -13.80 -0.86 8.50
CA LYS A 68 -12.51 -0.18 8.68
C LYS A 68 -11.65 -0.21 7.42
N TYR A 69 -11.64 -1.35 6.72
CA TYR A 69 -10.91 -1.49 5.47
C TYR A 69 -11.38 -0.47 4.44
N PHE A 70 -12.69 -0.44 4.14
CA PHE A 70 -13.24 0.45 3.13
C PHE A 70 -13.26 1.92 3.56
N SER A 71 -13.50 2.25 4.84
CA SER A 71 -13.37 3.63 5.30
C SER A 71 -11.93 4.13 5.16
N THR A 72 -10.94 3.29 5.44
CA THR A 72 -9.53 3.68 5.28
C THR A 72 -9.16 3.87 3.79
N LEU A 73 -9.71 3.06 2.88
CA LEU A 73 -9.53 3.30 1.45
C LEU A 73 -10.14 4.62 1.02
N GLN A 74 -11.33 4.95 1.53
CA GLN A 74 -11.99 6.21 1.24
C GLN A 74 -11.20 7.41 1.78
N ASP A 75 -10.69 7.33 3.01
CA ASP A 75 -9.84 8.37 3.60
C ASP A 75 -8.59 8.63 2.75
N LEU A 76 -7.91 7.56 2.31
CA LEU A 76 -6.73 7.66 1.45
C LEU A 76 -7.07 8.22 0.05
N GLU A 77 -8.19 7.81 -0.52
CA GLU A 77 -8.70 8.35 -1.79
C GLU A 77 -8.92 9.87 -1.70
N GLU A 78 -9.56 10.31 -0.63
CA GLU A 78 -9.85 11.73 -0.37
C GLU A 78 -8.56 12.52 -0.09
N GLU A 79 -7.65 11.99 0.73
CA GLU A 79 -6.35 12.64 0.98
C GLU A 79 -5.56 12.86 -0.32
N MET A 80 -5.56 11.89 -1.22
CA MET A 80 -4.89 12.02 -2.52
C MET A 80 -5.61 12.95 -3.49
N ALA A 81 -6.93 13.08 -3.37
CA ALA A 81 -7.73 13.98 -4.22
C ALA A 81 -7.48 15.46 -3.93
N VAL A 82 -7.12 15.81 -2.68
CA VAL A 82 -6.96 17.22 -2.24
C VAL A 82 -5.92 17.97 -3.08
N ASP A 83 -4.78 17.35 -3.36
CA ASP A 83 -3.64 17.97 -4.05
C ASP A 83 -3.19 17.23 -5.31
N GLY A 84 -3.84 16.11 -5.64
CA GLY A 84 -3.52 15.29 -6.79
C GLY A 84 -2.13 14.64 -6.73
N ARG A 85 -1.58 14.49 -5.53
CA ARG A 85 -0.24 13.94 -5.31
C ARG A 85 -0.03 12.58 -5.97
N PRO A 86 1.17 12.32 -6.51
CA PRO A 86 1.45 11.06 -7.19
C PRO A 86 1.64 9.86 -6.25
N PHE A 87 2.10 10.10 -5.01
CA PHE A 87 2.34 9.08 -3.99
C PHE A 87 1.69 9.47 -2.66
N LEU A 88 1.56 8.55 -1.72
CA LEU A 88 0.83 8.74 -0.47
C LEU A 88 1.31 9.93 0.37
N THR A 89 2.60 10.24 0.31
CA THR A 89 3.21 11.32 1.10
C THR A 89 3.61 12.54 0.27
N GLY A 90 3.26 12.60 -1.02
CA GLY A 90 3.58 13.72 -1.91
C GLY A 90 4.18 13.30 -3.23
N VAL A 91 5.30 13.92 -3.63
CA VAL A 91 5.91 13.73 -4.96
C VAL A 91 6.86 12.53 -5.04
N ASN A 92 7.35 12.02 -3.92
CA ASN A 92 8.32 10.94 -3.86
C ASN A 92 7.69 9.65 -3.31
N LEU A 93 8.12 8.52 -3.87
CA LEU A 93 7.81 7.20 -3.34
C LEU A 93 8.42 7.03 -1.95
N THR A 94 7.62 6.50 -1.01
CA THR A 94 8.06 6.23 0.36
C THR A 94 7.73 4.81 0.80
N GLU A 95 8.18 4.44 2.00
CA GLU A 95 7.89 3.13 2.59
C GLU A 95 6.38 2.88 2.74
N ALA A 96 5.57 3.92 2.94
CA ALA A 96 4.11 3.79 3.02
C ALA A 96 3.52 3.24 1.71
N ASP A 97 4.01 3.72 0.56
CA ASP A 97 3.60 3.23 -0.76
C ASP A 97 3.99 1.76 -0.95
N VAL A 98 5.22 1.40 -0.58
CA VAL A 98 5.73 0.02 -0.67
C VAL A 98 4.91 -0.94 0.19
N ARG A 99 4.45 -0.50 1.36
CA ARG A 99 3.62 -1.32 2.26
C ARG A 99 2.18 -1.48 1.80
N LEU A 100 1.60 -0.45 1.18
CA LEU A 100 0.22 -0.49 0.71
C LEU A 100 0.07 -1.25 -0.61
N PHE A 101 1.01 -1.04 -1.53
CA PHE A 101 0.90 -1.53 -2.90
C PHE A 101 0.60 -3.02 -3.02
N PRO A 102 1.29 -3.96 -2.35
CA PRO A 102 1.03 -5.38 -2.51
C PRO A 102 -0.40 -5.80 -2.14
N THR A 103 -1.01 -5.11 -1.18
CA THR A 103 -2.38 -5.41 -0.74
C THR A 103 -3.40 -4.90 -1.75
N LEU A 104 -3.27 -3.65 -2.21
CA LEU A 104 -4.23 -3.10 -3.16
C LEU A 104 -4.07 -3.72 -4.57
N PHE A 105 -2.86 -4.05 -4.98
CA PHE A 105 -2.61 -4.79 -6.22
C PHE A 105 -3.31 -6.16 -6.23
N ARG A 106 -3.44 -6.80 -5.07
CA ARG A 106 -4.14 -8.08 -4.91
C ARG A 106 -5.62 -7.94 -4.53
N HIS A 107 -6.13 -6.72 -4.36
CA HIS A 107 -7.51 -6.53 -3.91
C HIS A 107 -8.51 -7.21 -4.83
N ASP A 108 -8.57 -6.79 -6.09
CA ASP A 108 -9.55 -7.32 -7.04
C ASP A 108 -9.34 -8.81 -7.37
N PRO A 109 -8.10 -9.28 -7.67
CA PRO A 109 -7.91 -10.68 -8.05
C PRO A 109 -8.01 -11.67 -6.87
N VAL A 110 -7.74 -11.24 -5.64
CA VAL A 110 -7.66 -12.15 -4.48
C VAL A 110 -8.64 -11.78 -3.38
N TYR A 111 -8.51 -10.57 -2.82
CA TYR A 111 -9.19 -10.23 -1.57
C TYR A 111 -10.68 -9.98 -1.76
N PHE A 112 -11.09 -9.50 -2.91
CA PHE A 112 -12.49 -9.28 -3.26
C PHE A 112 -13.35 -10.54 -3.07
N LEU A 113 -12.87 -11.68 -3.56
CA LEU A 113 -13.58 -12.96 -3.43
C LEU A 113 -13.14 -13.74 -2.18
N ARG A 114 -11.85 -14.00 -2.02
CA ARG A 114 -11.35 -14.91 -0.97
C ARG A 114 -11.52 -14.36 0.44
N MET A 115 -11.31 -13.05 0.62
CA MET A 115 -11.47 -12.40 1.91
C MET A 115 -12.85 -11.73 2.07
N LYS A 116 -13.73 -11.90 1.06
CA LYS A 116 -15.08 -11.31 1.03
C LYS A 116 -15.07 -9.78 1.15
N LEU A 117 -14.00 -9.13 0.68
CA LEU A 117 -13.87 -7.66 0.65
C LEU A 117 -14.50 -7.11 -0.64
N ASN A 118 -15.77 -7.40 -0.85
CA ASN A 118 -16.51 -7.14 -2.09
C ASN A 118 -17.38 -5.87 -2.03
N GLY A 119 -17.02 -4.92 -1.17
CA GLY A 119 -17.74 -3.64 -1.05
C GLY A 119 -17.53 -2.69 -2.21
N ALA A 120 -16.33 -2.70 -2.78
CA ALA A 120 -15.95 -1.89 -3.94
C ALA A 120 -14.75 -2.51 -4.65
N ARG A 121 -14.51 -2.15 -5.91
CA ARG A 121 -13.30 -2.50 -6.65
C ARG A 121 -12.30 -1.36 -6.64
N MET A 122 -11.05 -1.63 -6.99
CA MET A 122 -10.03 -0.56 -7.04
C MET A 122 -10.37 0.54 -8.05
N LEU A 123 -11.10 0.22 -9.12
CA LEU A 123 -11.58 1.20 -10.10
C LEU A 123 -12.58 2.22 -9.52
N ASP A 124 -13.25 1.88 -8.40
CA ASP A 124 -14.18 2.78 -7.72
C ASP A 124 -13.45 3.87 -6.89
N PHE A 125 -12.12 3.77 -6.77
CA PHE A 125 -11.22 4.72 -6.12
C PHE A 125 -10.23 5.30 -7.14
N PRO A 126 -10.61 6.32 -7.91
CA PRO A 126 -9.83 6.76 -9.09
C PRO A 126 -8.44 7.29 -8.78
N ASN A 127 -8.20 7.89 -7.61
CA ASN A 127 -6.87 8.36 -7.24
C ASN A 127 -5.97 7.18 -6.81
N LEU A 128 -6.49 6.25 -6.00
CA LEU A 128 -5.79 5.02 -5.64
C LEU A 128 -5.54 4.14 -6.87
N TRP A 129 -6.48 4.06 -7.81
CA TRP A 129 -6.26 3.33 -9.06
C TRP A 129 -5.10 3.94 -9.87
N ARG A 130 -5.07 5.26 -10.05
CA ARG A 130 -3.97 5.95 -10.73
C ARG A 130 -2.64 5.74 -9.99
N TRP A 131 -2.67 5.75 -8.67
CA TRP A 131 -1.51 5.45 -7.84
C TRP A 131 -1.03 4.00 -8.03
N ILE A 132 -1.91 3.00 -8.01
CA ILE A 132 -1.57 1.59 -8.31
C ILE A 132 -0.86 1.49 -9.66
N CYS A 133 -1.44 2.07 -10.71
CA CYS A 133 -0.85 2.05 -12.05
C CYS A 133 0.54 2.70 -12.09
N ARG A 134 0.72 3.82 -11.35
CA ARG A 134 2.02 4.51 -11.27
C ARG A 134 3.06 3.66 -10.57
N VAL A 135 2.74 3.10 -9.41
CA VAL A 135 3.67 2.23 -8.67
C VAL A 135 4.02 0.98 -9.47
N TYR A 136 3.03 0.37 -10.12
CA TYR A 136 3.24 -0.79 -11.01
C TYR A 136 4.17 -0.48 -12.17
N GLY A 137 4.11 0.74 -12.72
CA GLY A 137 4.97 1.22 -13.81
C GLY A 137 6.41 1.53 -13.41
N ILE A 138 6.77 1.47 -12.13
CA ILE A 138 8.15 1.65 -11.69
C ILE A 138 8.98 0.44 -12.14
N PRO A 139 10.15 0.64 -12.79
CA PRO A 139 11.02 -0.45 -13.21
C PRO A 139 11.33 -1.43 -12.06
N GLY A 140 11.20 -2.72 -12.31
CA GLY A 140 11.39 -3.79 -11.33
C GLY A 140 10.13 -4.14 -10.51
N VAL A 141 9.12 -3.26 -10.42
CA VAL A 141 7.89 -3.56 -9.68
C VAL A 141 7.00 -4.52 -10.46
N SER A 142 6.79 -4.26 -11.75
CA SER A 142 5.98 -5.14 -12.62
C SER A 142 6.57 -6.56 -12.72
N GLU A 143 7.88 -6.67 -12.74
CA GLU A 143 8.58 -7.95 -12.79
C GLU A 143 8.49 -8.73 -11.48
N SER A 144 8.34 -8.01 -10.35
CA SER A 144 8.20 -8.62 -9.02
C SER A 144 6.77 -9.10 -8.73
N GLY A 145 5.77 -8.57 -9.46
CA GLY A 145 4.35 -8.84 -9.25
C GLY A 145 3.73 -9.67 -10.36
N SER A 146 3.39 -10.95 -10.11
CA SER A 146 2.71 -11.80 -11.08
C SER A 146 1.22 -11.93 -10.76
N LEU A 147 0.36 -11.30 -11.59
CA LEU A 147 -1.10 -11.49 -11.53
C LEU A 147 -1.49 -12.95 -11.77
N THR A 148 -0.77 -13.67 -12.62
CA THR A 148 -1.01 -15.10 -12.88
C THR A 148 -0.87 -15.90 -11.60
N HIS A 149 0.17 -15.70 -10.81
CA HIS A 149 0.33 -16.36 -9.51
C HIS A 149 -0.76 -15.97 -8.51
N CYS A 150 -1.22 -14.70 -8.54
CA CYS A 150 -2.33 -14.26 -7.67
C CYS A 150 -3.65 -14.97 -7.99
N LEU A 151 -3.87 -15.37 -9.24
CA LEU A 151 -5.10 -16.05 -9.68
C LEU A 151 -5.07 -17.57 -9.47
N GLN A 152 -3.88 -18.18 -9.41
CA GLN A 152 -3.68 -19.62 -9.30
C GLN A 152 -3.63 -20.13 -7.84
N GLY A 153 -3.43 -19.25 -6.87
CA GLY A 153 -3.26 -19.58 -5.44
C GLY A 153 -4.53 -19.87 -4.65
#